data_88e7c1866b4bdcd2a3d3a6a799cb997f
#
_entry.id   88e7c1866b4bdcd2a3d3a6a799cb997f
#
_cell.length_a   1.000
_cell.length_b   1.000
_cell.length_c   1.000
_cell.angle_alpha   90.00
_cell.angle_beta   90.00
_cell.angle_gamma   90.00
#
_symmetry.space_group_name_H-M   'P 1'
#
loop_
_entity.id
_entity.type
_entity.pdbx_description
1 polymer ?
#
loop_
_entity_poly.entity_id
_entity_poly.type
_entity_poly.pdbx_seq_one_letter_code
_entity_poly.pdbx_strand_id
1 'polypeptide(L)'
;MAKKVTNIEVKDTTVRTIKHEGEDFVCITDIARQKNSGDPNGVIANWMRNRNTIEFLGIWEQLFNPSFNPLEFEGFRKEAGLNAFTMSPSRWIEATNAKGLVAMAGRYGGTYARTDIAFEFASWISVEFKLYLVKEFQRLKEEEQKLIGWSVKRELSKLNYRIHTDAIKQNIVPEE
;
A
#
# COMPACT_ATOMS: atom_id res chain seq x y z
N MET A 1 -9.64 -19.41 13.87
CA MET A 1 -10.07 -19.42 12.46
C MET A 1 -8.86 -19.51 11.56
N ALA A 2 -8.84 -20.41 10.59
CA ALA A 2 -7.75 -20.50 9.64
C ALA A 2 -7.74 -19.22 8.77
N LYS A 3 -6.62 -18.49 8.78
CA LYS A 3 -6.43 -17.32 7.90
C LYS A 3 -6.47 -17.81 6.45
N LYS A 4 -7.41 -17.30 5.66
CA LYS A 4 -7.51 -17.62 4.24
C LYS A 4 -6.31 -17.00 3.52
N VAL A 5 -5.39 -17.85 3.07
CA VAL A 5 -4.25 -17.42 2.24
C VAL A 5 -4.70 -17.39 0.79
N THR A 6 -4.50 -16.28 0.12
CA THR A 6 -4.72 -16.10 -1.31
C THR A 6 -3.36 -15.85 -1.98
N ASN A 7 -3.20 -16.25 -3.22
CA ASN A 7 -1.98 -16.03 -3.98
C ASN A 7 -2.25 -14.99 -5.07
N ILE A 8 -1.30 -14.06 -5.23
CA ILE A 8 -1.25 -13.13 -6.37
C ILE A 8 0.02 -13.41 -7.15
N GLU A 9 -0.04 -13.29 -8.46
CA GLU A 9 1.15 -13.41 -9.32
C GLU A 9 1.66 -12.02 -9.68
N VAL A 10 2.95 -11.79 -9.40
CA VAL A 10 3.65 -10.55 -9.74
C VAL A 10 4.94 -10.94 -10.48
N LYS A 11 5.01 -10.67 -11.80
CA LYS A 11 6.18 -10.98 -12.63
C LYS A 11 6.74 -12.40 -12.37
N ASP A 12 5.98 -13.41 -12.68
CA ASP A 12 6.34 -14.84 -12.51
C ASP A 12 6.61 -15.28 -11.06
N THR A 13 6.21 -14.48 -10.08
CA THR A 13 6.35 -14.79 -8.66
C THR A 13 5.01 -14.88 -8.01
N THR A 14 4.77 -16.00 -7.36
CA THR A 14 3.59 -16.19 -6.51
C THR A 14 3.84 -15.55 -5.14
N VAL A 15 3.08 -14.52 -4.83
CA VAL A 15 3.13 -13.81 -3.54
C VAL A 15 1.86 -14.12 -2.77
N ARG A 16 2.03 -14.62 -1.55
CA ARG A 16 0.90 -14.92 -0.66
C ARG A 16 0.32 -13.65 -0.07
N THR A 17 -0.99 -13.63 0.07
CA THR A 17 -1.73 -12.57 0.78
C THR A 17 -2.63 -13.19 1.84
N ILE A 18 -2.87 -12.45 2.90
CA ILE A 18 -3.80 -12.84 3.97
C ILE A 18 -4.71 -11.66 4.33
N LYS A 19 -5.89 -11.99 4.86
CA LYS A 19 -6.70 -11.00 5.58
C LYS A 19 -6.40 -11.11 7.08
N HIS A 20 -6.06 -9.98 7.69
CA HIS A 20 -5.82 -9.85 9.12
C HIS A 20 -6.54 -8.61 9.65
N GLU A 21 -7.44 -8.79 10.64
CA GLU A 21 -8.28 -7.72 11.17
C GLU A 21 -9.09 -6.94 10.10
N GLY A 22 -9.52 -7.66 9.04
CA GLY A 22 -10.30 -7.07 7.95
C GLY A 22 -9.49 -6.43 6.84
N GLU A 23 -8.18 -6.30 7.01
CA GLU A 23 -7.26 -5.64 6.11
C GLU A 23 -6.38 -6.62 5.32
N ASP A 24 -5.96 -6.22 4.13
CA ASP A 24 -5.13 -7.05 3.26
C ASP A 24 -3.64 -6.88 3.61
N PHE A 25 -2.96 -8.02 3.79
CA PHE A 25 -1.53 -8.10 4.04
C PHE A 25 -0.85 -8.95 2.98
N VAL A 26 0.29 -8.49 2.52
CA VAL A 26 1.11 -9.12 1.47
C VAL A 26 2.36 -9.74 2.10
N CYS A 27 2.71 -10.95 1.71
CA CYS A 27 3.89 -11.65 2.21
C CYS A 27 5.18 -11.04 1.64
N ILE A 28 5.84 -10.17 2.41
CA ILE A 28 7.12 -9.58 2.00
C ILE A 28 8.27 -10.58 2.03
N THR A 29 8.15 -11.70 2.75
CA THR A 29 9.12 -12.81 2.67
C THR A 29 9.13 -13.44 1.28
N ASP A 30 7.99 -13.58 0.61
CA ASP A 30 7.92 -14.09 -0.75
C ASP A 30 8.56 -13.10 -1.75
N ILE A 31 8.36 -11.81 -1.56
CA ILE A 31 9.03 -10.76 -2.33
C ILE A 31 10.54 -10.78 -2.09
N ALA A 32 10.97 -10.94 -0.83
CA ALA A 32 12.40 -11.00 -0.47
C ALA A 32 13.14 -12.17 -1.13
N ARG A 33 12.46 -13.31 -1.36
CA ARG A 33 13.02 -14.46 -2.06
C ARG A 33 13.47 -14.15 -3.48
N GLN A 34 12.88 -13.14 -4.12
CA GLN A 34 13.32 -12.68 -5.44
C GLN A 34 14.75 -12.13 -5.41
N LYS A 35 15.14 -11.47 -4.33
CA LYS A 35 16.48 -10.92 -4.15
C LYS A 35 17.46 -11.96 -3.64
N ASN A 36 17.04 -12.77 -2.69
CA ASN A 36 17.83 -13.84 -2.11
C ASN A 36 16.92 -14.99 -1.62
N SER A 37 16.84 -16.05 -2.39
CA SER A 37 16.01 -17.21 -2.07
C SER A 37 16.53 -18.00 -0.86
N GLY A 38 17.83 -17.94 -0.58
CA GLY A 38 18.48 -18.65 0.53
C GLY A 38 18.31 -17.95 1.88
N ASP A 39 18.18 -16.62 1.89
CA ASP A 39 18.03 -15.83 3.12
C ASP A 39 17.08 -14.63 2.93
N PRO A 40 15.78 -14.88 2.77
CA PRO A 40 14.80 -13.81 2.65
C PRO A 40 14.65 -12.98 3.93
N ASN A 41 14.88 -13.58 5.10
CA ASN A 41 14.80 -12.86 6.38
C ASN A 41 15.96 -11.87 6.54
N GLY A 42 17.15 -12.23 6.07
CA GLY A 42 18.29 -11.31 6.02
C GLY A 42 18.04 -10.12 5.08
N VAL A 43 17.33 -10.32 3.98
CA VAL A 43 16.90 -9.23 3.09
C VAL A 43 15.98 -8.26 3.81
N ILE A 44 14.98 -8.77 4.54
CA ILE A 44 14.03 -7.96 5.32
C ILE A 44 14.76 -7.22 6.44
N ALA A 45 15.63 -7.90 7.20
CA ALA A 45 16.43 -7.29 8.26
C ALA A 45 17.34 -6.18 7.73
N ASN A 46 17.91 -6.36 6.55
CA ASN A 46 18.74 -5.34 5.91
C ASN A 46 17.93 -4.11 5.46
N TRP A 47 16.70 -4.31 4.96
CA TRP A 47 15.77 -3.22 4.68
C TRP A 47 15.42 -2.44 5.96
N MET A 48 15.13 -3.12 7.06
CA MET A 48 14.78 -2.51 8.34
C MET A 48 15.96 -1.84 9.05
N ARG A 49 17.22 -2.05 8.63
CA ARG A 49 18.37 -1.31 9.14
C ARG A 49 18.44 0.12 8.63
N ASN A 50 17.82 0.41 7.50
CA ASN A 50 17.85 1.74 6.90
C ASN A 50 17.04 2.73 7.72
N ARG A 51 17.62 3.91 7.93
CA ARG A 51 16.95 4.99 8.65
C ARG A 51 15.64 5.40 7.98
N ASN A 52 15.63 5.52 6.65
CA ASN A 52 14.44 5.87 5.90
C ASN A 52 13.31 4.85 6.08
N THR A 53 13.65 3.55 6.18
CA THR A 53 12.68 2.49 6.44
C THR A 53 12.06 2.63 7.83
N ILE A 54 12.89 2.83 8.85
CA ILE A 54 12.40 3.01 10.23
C ILE A 54 11.53 4.27 10.33
N GLU A 55 11.94 5.37 9.70
CA GLU A 55 11.13 6.60 9.66
C GLU A 55 9.79 6.38 8.93
N PHE A 56 9.80 5.70 7.78
CA PHE A 56 8.58 5.37 7.04
C PHE A 56 7.63 4.50 7.87
N LEU A 57 8.12 3.42 8.46
CA LEU A 57 7.32 2.53 9.30
C LEU A 57 6.74 3.26 10.52
N GLY A 58 7.55 4.10 11.17
CA GLY A 58 7.11 4.86 12.33
C GLY A 58 6.04 5.90 11.99
N ILE A 59 6.19 6.63 10.89
CA ILE A 59 5.17 7.59 10.42
C ILE A 59 3.89 6.85 10.04
N TRP A 60 4.02 5.72 9.34
CA TRP A 60 2.87 4.89 8.98
C TRP A 60 2.08 4.45 10.23
N GLU A 61 2.78 3.92 11.24
CA GLU A 61 2.15 3.50 12.49
C GLU A 61 1.49 4.68 13.23
N GLN A 62 2.13 5.83 13.30
CA GLN A 62 1.54 7.02 13.93
C GLN A 62 0.24 7.47 13.25
N LEU A 63 0.13 7.31 11.93
CA LEU A 63 -1.06 7.67 11.17
C LEU A 63 -2.21 6.67 11.32
N PHE A 64 -1.91 5.37 11.43
CA PHE A 64 -2.90 4.31 11.32
C PHE A 64 -3.05 3.43 12.56
N ASN A 65 -2.20 3.60 13.58
CA ASN A 65 -2.19 2.77 14.78
C ASN A 65 -2.23 3.61 16.06
N PRO A 66 -3.41 3.82 16.66
CA PRO A 66 -3.53 4.58 17.91
C PRO A 66 -2.78 3.96 19.11
N SER A 67 -2.47 2.67 19.04
CA SER A 67 -1.77 1.94 20.10
C SER A 67 -0.25 1.89 19.92
N PHE A 68 0.28 2.59 18.91
CA PHE A 68 1.71 2.65 18.62
C PHE A 68 2.50 3.30 19.75
N ASN A 69 3.69 2.76 20.04
CA ASN A 69 4.60 3.33 21.05
C ASN A 69 5.63 4.27 20.42
N PRO A 70 5.40 5.58 20.43
CA PRO A 70 6.29 6.54 19.79
C PRO A 70 7.64 6.69 20.52
N LEU A 71 7.71 6.36 21.80
CA LEU A 71 8.94 6.49 22.57
C LEU A 71 9.99 5.46 22.12
N GLU A 72 9.58 4.20 21.96
CA GLU A 72 10.46 3.15 21.43
C GLU A 72 10.86 3.44 19.97
N PHE A 73 9.92 3.93 19.17
CA PHE A 73 10.21 4.37 17.81
C PHE A 73 11.31 5.45 17.77
N GLU A 74 11.25 6.47 18.62
CA GLU A 74 12.27 7.51 18.67
C GLU A 74 13.65 6.95 19.06
N GLY A 75 13.71 5.95 19.93
CA GLY A 75 14.92 5.21 20.23
C GLY A 75 15.52 4.56 18.99
N PHE A 76 14.71 3.78 18.28
CA PHE A 76 15.14 3.10 17.05
C PHE A 76 15.51 4.06 15.92
N ARG A 77 14.81 5.18 15.79
CA ARG A 77 15.10 6.21 14.78
C ARG A 77 16.48 6.83 14.98
N LYS A 78 16.92 7.02 16.23
CA LYS A 78 18.26 7.56 16.54
C LYS A 78 19.37 6.59 16.17
N GLU A 79 19.14 5.28 16.35
CA GLU A 79 20.12 4.24 16.11
C GLU A 79 20.10 3.74 14.65
N ALA A 80 18.99 3.90 13.93
CA ALA A 80 18.82 3.42 12.59
C ALA A 80 19.87 4.01 11.62
N GLY A 81 20.47 3.15 10.81
CA GLY A 81 21.55 3.49 9.90
C GLY A 81 22.95 3.40 10.49
N LEU A 82 23.11 3.23 11.80
CA LEU A 82 24.40 2.95 12.42
C LEU A 82 24.83 1.51 12.11
N ASN A 83 26.15 1.27 12.02
CA ASN A 83 26.71 -0.04 11.64
C ASN A 83 26.28 -1.19 12.57
N ALA A 84 26.15 -0.91 13.86
CA ALA A 84 25.74 -1.89 14.87
C ALA A 84 24.22 -2.07 14.98
N PHE A 85 23.42 -1.23 14.32
CA PHE A 85 21.98 -1.31 14.41
C PHE A 85 21.45 -2.51 13.63
N THR A 86 20.63 -3.31 14.30
CA THR A 86 19.90 -4.43 13.70
C THR A 86 18.42 -4.36 14.10
N MET A 87 17.53 -4.68 13.16
CA MET A 87 16.11 -4.71 13.40
C MET A 87 15.49 -5.92 12.71
N SER A 88 14.61 -6.61 13.43
CA SER A 88 13.77 -7.67 12.87
C SER A 88 12.31 -7.26 12.95
N PRO A 89 11.43 -7.84 12.08
CA PRO A 89 10.00 -7.59 12.17
C PRO A 89 9.40 -7.88 13.55
N SER A 90 9.77 -8.99 14.17
CA SER A 90 9.27 -9.36 15.51
C SER A 90 9.67 -8.34 16.58
N ARG A 91 10.95 -7.92 16.58
CA ARG A 91 11.42 -6.90 17.52
C ARG A 91 10.69 -5.56 17.33
N TRP A 92 10.47 -5.16 16.07
CA TRP A 92 9.71 -3.95 15.76
C TRP A 92 8.29 -4.03 16.30
N ILE A 93 7.57 -5.13 15.99
CA ILE A 93 6.19 -5.35 16.41
C ILE A 93 6.08 -5.34 17.93
N GLU A 94 6.93 -6.09 18.62
CA GLU A 94 6.87 -6.25 20.08
C GLU A 94 7.20 -4.96 20.83
N ALA A 95 8.24 -4.23 20.41
CA ALA A 95 8.68 -3.02 21.09
C ALA A 95 7.75 -1.83 20.83
N THR A 96 7.29 -1.67 19.60
CA THR A 96 6.51 -0.48 19.21
C THR A 96 5.00 -0.72 19.18
N ASN A 97 4.55 -1.94 19.44
CA ASN A 97 3.15 -2.33 19.31
C ASN A 97 2.60 -2.09 17.88
N ALA A 98 3.46 -2.35 16.89
CA ALA A 98 3.18 -2.10 15.48
C ALA A 98 2.07 -3.00 14.94
N LYS A 99 1.26 -2.50 14.01
CA LYS A 99 0.18 -3.20 13.31
C LYS A 99 0.38 -3.32 11.81
N GLY A 100 1.28 -2.56 11.24
CA GLY A 100 1.59 -2.56 9.81
C GLY A 100 2.33 -3.82 9.34
N LEU A 101 2.98 -4.54 10.26
CA LEU A 101 3.67 -5.80 10.02
C LEU A 101 3.09 -6.92 10.88
N VAL A 102 3.06 -8.15 10.34
CA VAL A 102 2.67 -9.37 11.06
C VAL A 102 3.72 -10.44 10.79
N ALA A 103 4.33 -10.95 11.85
CA ALA A 103 5.25 -12.09 11.76
C ALA A 103 4.50 -13.39 12.11
N MET A 104 4.55 -14.37 11.23
CA MET A 104 3.88 -15.67 11.40
C MET A 104 4.89 -16.81 11.33
N ALA A 105 4.74 -17.77 12.22
CA ALA A 105 5.48 -19.04 12.19
C ALA A 105 4.66 -20.16 11.53
N GLY A 106 5.32 -21.28 11.21
CA GLY A 106 4.68 -22.50 10.72
C GLY A 106 4.62 -22.60 9.19
N ARG A 107 3.73 -23.48 8.67
CA ARG A 107 3.63 -23.84 7.24
C ARG A 107 3.44 -22.64 6.31
N TYR A 108 2.68 -21.66 6.75
CA TYR A 108 2.45 -20.40 6.03
C TYR A 108 3.24 -19.25 6.65
N GLY A 109 4.35 -19.59 7.34
CA GLY A 109 5.21 -18.63 8.02
C GLY A 109 5.81 -17.59 7.07
N GLY A 110 6.17 -16.48 7.65
CA GLY A 110 6.77 -15.34 6.96
C GLY A 110 6.36 -14.02 7.60
N THR A 111 6.91 -12.95 7.07
CA THR A 111 6.53 -11.58 7.43
C THR A 111 5.55 -11.06 6.40
N TYR A 112 4.43 -10.59 6.87
CA TYR A 112 3.37 -9.98 6.08
C TYR A 112 3.30 -8.49 6.42
N ALA A 113 3.10 -7.68 5.42
CA ALA A 113 2.99 -6.24 5.57
C ALA A 113 1.69 -5.71 4.96
N ARG A 114 1.18 -4.62 5.49
CA ARG A 114 0.11 -3.85 4.83
C ARG A 114 0.53 -3.55 3.39
N THR A 115 -0.44 -3.42 2.50
CA THR A 115 -0.19 -3.30 1.05
C THR A 115 0.75 -2.15 0.70
N ASP A 116 0.58 -0.99 1.31
CA ASP A 116 1.43 0.19 1.12
C ASP A 116 2.87 -0.02 1.65
N ILE A 117 3.04 -0.67 2.79
CA ILE A 117 4.35 -1.06 3.33
C ILE A 117 5.02 -2.11 2.44
N ALA A 118 4.25 -3.07 1.92
CA ALA A 118 4.76 -4.08 0.99
C ALA A 118 5.24 -3.45 -0.32
N PHE A 119 4.56 -2.41 -0.81
CA PHE A 119 4.98 -1.66 -1.99
C PHE A 119 6.27 -0.86 -1.76
N GLU A 120 6.44 -0.26 -0.59
CA GLU A 120 7.69 0.39 -0.21
C GLU A 120 8.85 -0.62 -0.17
N PHE A 121 8.64 -1.78 0.45
CA PHE A 121 9.62 -2.86 0.47
C PHE A 121 9.98 -3.36 -0.94
N ALA A 122 9.00 -3.61 -1.79
CA ALA A 122 9.23 -4.05 -3.17
C ALA A 122 9.96 -2.98 -4.00
N SER A 123 9.67 -1.71 -3.77
CA SER A 123 10.36 -0.57 -4.39
C SER A 123 11.82 -0.46 -3.96
N TRP A 124 12.13 -0.82 -2.72
CA TRP A 124 13.50 -0.89 -2.23
C TRP A 124 14.28 -2.07 -2.84
N ILE A 125 13.60 -3.22 -3.06
CA ILE A 125 14.21 -4.40 -3.69
C ILE A 125 14.51 -4.17 -5.16
N SER A 126 13.59 -3.57 -5.92
CA SER A 126 13.65 -3.44 -7.37
C SER A 126 13.37 -2.01 -7.80
N VAL A 127 14.37 -1.39 -8.42
CA VAL A 127 14.25 -0.05 -9.03
C VAL A 127 13.26 -0.08 -10.20
N GLU A 128 13.23 -1.16 -10.96
CA GLU A 128 12.30 -1.38 -12.07
C GLU A 128 10.85 -1.44 -11.54
N PHE A 129 10.61 -2.13 -10.44
CA PHE A 129 9.32 -2.18 -9.79
C PHE A 129 8.89 -0.80 -9.29
N LYS A 130 9.80 -0.05 -8.67
CA LYS A 130 9.54 1.34 -8.25
C LYS A 130 9.13 2.22 -9.43
N LEU A 131 9.84 2.12 -10.55
CA LEU A 131 9.52 2.89 -11.75
C LEU A 131 8.17 2.46 -12.33
N TYR A 132 7.86 1.17 -12.33
CA TYR A 132 6.57 0.64 -12.75
C TYR A 132 5.43 1.22 -11.90
N LEU A 133 5.56 1.23 -10.56
CA LEU A 133 4.56 1.81 -9.66
C LEU A 133 4.33 3.30 -9.93
N VAL A 134 5.40 4.06 -10.14
CA VAL A 134 5.29 5.50 -10.45
C VAL A 134 4.52 5.72 -11.76
N LYS A 135 4.85 4.95 -12.80
CA LYS A 135 4.16 5.06 -14.10
C LYS A 135 2.70 4.60 -14.03
N GLU A 136 2.42 3.53 -13.30
CA GLU A 136 1.07 3.05 -13.12
C GLU A 136 0.20 4.05 -12.34
N PHE A 137 0.76 4.69 -11.31
CA PHE A 137 0.10 5.78 -10.61
C PHE A 137 -0.23 6.96 -11.55
N GLN A 138 0.72 7.36 -12.40
CA GLN A 138 0.49 8.42 -13.39
C GLN A 138 -0.62 8.04 -14.37
N ARG A 139 -0.61 6.82 -14.90
CA ARG A 139 -1.65 6.29 -15.79
C ARG A 139 -3.04 6.32 -15.16
N LEU A 140 -3.15 5.84 -13.91
CA LEU A 140 -4.41 5.83 -13.18
C LEU A 140 -4.93 7.24 -12.90
N LYS A 141 -4.04 8.19 -12.59
CA LYS A 141 -4.40 9.60 -12.42
C LYS A 141 -4.92 10.23 -13.70
N GLU A 142 -4.30 9.95 -14.84
CA GLU A 142 -4.78 10.42 -16.16
C GLU A 142 -6.16 9.83 -16.50
N GLU A 143 -6.38 8.54 -16.23
CA GLU A 143 -7.67 7.89 -16.43
C GLU A 143 -8.75 8.47 -15.52
N GLU A 144 -8.46 8.69 -14.25
CA GLU A 144 -9.36 9.35 -13.31
C GLU A 144 -9.78 10.73 -13.81
N GLN A 145 -8.81 11.55 -14.26
CA GLN A 145 -9.09 12.89 -14.81
C GLN A 145 -9.96 12.82 -16.08
N LYS A 146 -9.73 11.86 -16.98
CA LYS A 146 -10.57 11.64 -18.15
C LYS A 146 -12.00 11.26 -17.76
N LEU A 147 -12.18 10.35 -16.80
CA LEU A 147 -13.50 9.94 -16.31
C LEU A 147 -14.26 11.10 -15.67
N ILE A 148 -13.60 11.93 -14.87
CA ILE A 148 -14.19 13.14 -14.29
C ILE A 148 -14.61 14.11 -15.40
N GLY A 149 -13.74 14.36 -16.36
CA GLY A 149 -14.03 15.21 -17.52
C GLY A 149 -15.23 14.72 -18.33
N TRP A 150 -15.37 13.40 -18.52
CA TRP A 150 -16.51 12.78 -19.21
C TRP A 150 -17.80 12.90 -18.39
N SER A 151 -17.74 12.71 -17.09
CA SER A 151 -18.90 12.87 -16.20
C SER A 151 -19.42 14.30 -16.22
N VAL A 152 -18.54 15.29 -16.08
CA VAL A 152 -18.89 16.71 -16.14
C VAL A 152 -19.50 17.09 -17.49
N LYS A 153 -18.91 16.66 -18.62
CA LYS A 153 -19.46 16.88 -19.96
C LYS A 153 -20.86 16.28 -20.12
N ARG A 154 -21.07 15.09 -19.60
CA ARG A 154 -22.39 14.41 -19.66
C ARG A 154 -23.45 15.16 -18.86
N GLU A 155 -23.12 15.62 -17.67
CA GLU A 155 -24.05 16.39 -16.83
C GLU A 155 -24.35 17.77 -17.45
N LEU A 156 -23.37 18.45 -18.01
CA LEU A 156 -23.57 19.69 -18.75
C LEU A 156 -24.46 19.49 -19.98
N SER A 157 -24.27 18.40 -20.72
CA SER A 157 -25.12 18.07 -21.89
C SER A 157 -26.58 17.82 -21.50
N LYS A 158 -26.81 17.09 -20.39
CA LYS A 158 -28.16 16.87 -19.85
C LYS A 158 -28.82 18.17 -19.40
N LEU A 159 -28.04 19.04 -18.76
CA LEU A 159 -28.52 20.34 -18.30
C LEU A 159 -28.92 21.22 -19.50
N ASN A 160 -28.05 21.32 -20.50
CA ASN A 160 -28.33 22.05 -21.74
C ASN A 160 -29.57 21.51 -22.47
N TYR A 161 -29.73 20.18 -22.55
CA TYR A 161 -30.89 19.56 -23.15
C TYR A 161 -32.19 19.95 -22.41
N ARG A 162 -32.20 19.94 -21.07
CA ARG A 162 -33.33 20.36 -20.27
C ARG A 162 -33.69 21.83 -20.51
N ILE A 163 -32.69 22.71 -20.44
CA ILE A 163 -32.90 24.16 -20.67
C ILE A 163 -33.53 24.41 -22.04
N HIS A 164 -33.02 23.78 -23.09
CA HIS A 164 -33.58 23.91 -24.45
C HIS A 164 -35.00 23.35 -24.54
N THR A 165 -35.27 22.19 -23.94
CA THR A 165 -36.60 21.57 -23.96
C THR A 165 -37.62 22.39 -23.22
N ASP A 166 -37.27 22.96 -22.06
CA ASP A 166 -38.15 23.79 -21.27
C ASP A 166 -38.44 25.15 -21.96
N ALA A 167 -37.41 25.73 -22.59
CA ALA A 167 -37.56 26.95 -23.40
C ALA A 167 -38.52 26.74 -24.59
N ILE A 168 -38.46 25.58 -25.27
CA ILE A 168 -39.33 25.23 -26.37
C ILE A 168 -40.77 25.07 -25.87
N LYS A 169 -40.97 24.36 -24.75
CA LYS A 169 -42.31 24.15 -24.16
C LYS A 169 -42.99 25.46 -23.74
N GLN A 170 -42.20 26.38 -23.18
CA GLN A 170 -42.74 27.65 -22.68
C GLN A 170 -43.04 28.70 -23.76
N ASN A 171 -42.33 28.63 -24.89
CA ASN A 171 -42.38 29.69 -25.90
C ASN A 171 -42.96 29.26 -27.25
N ILE A 172 -43.06 27.96 -27.56
CA ILE A 172 -43.43 27.46 -28.88
C ILE A 172 -44.67 26.57 -28.88
N VAL A 173 -45.04 25.95 -27.75
CA VAL A 173 -46.26 25.14 -27.65
C VAL A 173 -47.40 26.03 -27.18
N PRO A 174 -48.45 26.31 -28.00
CA PRO A 174 -49.62 27.05 -27.55
C PRO A 174 -50.39 26.25 -26.49
N GLU A 175 -50.82 26.91 -25.42
CA GLU A 175 -51.79 26.30 -24.50
C GLU A 175 -53.13 26.07 -25.26
N GLU A 176 -53.61 24.79 -25.32
CA GLU A 176 -54.97 24.46 -25.72
C GLU A 176 -55.97 24.77 -24.61
#